data_4f092db22b3481a549acc226a45f1d89
#
_entry.id   4f092db22b3481a549acc226a45f1d89
#
_cell.length_a   1.000
_cell.length_b   1.000
_cell.length_c   1.000
_cell.angle_alpha   90.00
_cell.angle_beta   90.00
_cell.angle_gamma   90.00
#
_symmetry.space_group_name_H-M   'P 1'
#
loop_
_entity.id
_entity.type
_entity.pdbx_description
1 polymer ?
#
loop_
_entity_poly.entity_id
_entity_poly.type
_entity_poly.pdbx_seq_one_letter_code
_entity_poly.pdbx_strand_id
1 'polypeptide(L)'
;MAFKRWARTKSKNAPVRTWDDDEMKIIGWCLNKKIEISTMPDWKDQLNNWQIDIKINKKIFTDPNRYEDDKVLDKVYEYYKYYYEKYI
;
A
#
# COMPACT_ATOMS: atom_id res chain seq x y z
N MET A 1 9.54 -4.53 -28.96
CA MET A 1 8.43 -4.46 -28.04
C MET A 1 8.64 -3.36 -27.03
N ALA A 2 8.16 -2.21 -27.36
CA ALA A 2 8.33 -1.04 -26.51
C ALA A 2 7.65 -1.21 -25.16
N PHE A 3 6.51 -1.86 -25.14
CA PHE A 3 5.78 -2.03 -23.89
C PHE A 3 6.52 -2.90 -22.89
N LYS A 4 7.38 -3.80 -23.34
CA LYS A 4 8.18 -4.60 -22.42
C LYS A 4 9.19 -3.75 -21.68
N ARG A 5 9.86 -2.87 -22.41
CA ARG A 5 10.82 -1.98 -21.77
C ARG A 5 10.14 -1.05 -20.78
N TRP A 6 8.99 -0.59 -21.19
CA TRP A 6 8.17 0.25 -20.37
C TRP A 6 7.83 -0.44 -19.03
N ALA A 7 7.43 -1.69 -19.10
CA ALA A 7 7.08 -2.45 -17.89
C ALA A 7 8.28 -2.63 -16.99
N ARG A 8 9.43 -2.94 -17.55
CA ARG A 8 10.62 -3.12 -16.72
C ARG A 8 11.02 -1.84 -16.02
N THR A 9 10.91 -0.73 -16.73
CA THR A 9 11.27 0.55 -16.15
C THR A 9 10.38 0.87 -14.97
N LYS A 10 9.11 0.58 -15.08
CA LYS A 10 8.18 0.85 -14.00
C LYS A 10 8.41 -0.07 -12.82
N SER A 11 8.62 -1.35 -13.07
CA SER A 11 8.79 -2.30 -11.99
C SER A 11 10.02 -2.03 -11.16
N LYS A 12 11.00 -1.36 -11.73
CA LYS A 12 12.22 -1.03 -11.02
C LYS A 12 11.96 -0.19 -9.77
N ASN A 13 10.95 0.65 -9.82
CA ASN A 13 10.63 1.55 -8.71
C ASN A 13 9.41 1.10 -7.90
N ALA A 14 8.79 0.01 -8.29
CA ALA A 14 7.61 -0.46 -7.59
C ALA A 14 8.01 -1.11 -6.26
N PRO A 15 7.32 -0.81 -5.17
CA PRO A 15 7.60 -1.47 -3.90
C PRO A 15 7.26 -2.95 -3.97
N VAL A 16 8.10 -3.76 -3.33
CA VAL A 16 7.91 -5.21 -3.34
C VAL A 16 8.06 -5.73 -1.91
N ARG A 17 7.09 -6.52 -1.50
CA ARG A 17 7.14 -7.19 -0.21
C ARG A 17 6.29 -8.44 -0.25
N THR A 18 6.79 -9.51 0.34
CA THR A 18 5.98 -10.71 0.56
C THR A 18 5.40 -10.70 1.97
N TRP A 19 4.20 -11.24 2.10
CA TRP A 19 3.49 -11.30 3.38
C TRP A 19 3.56 -12.73 3.92
N ASP A 20 3.83 -12.88 5.21
CA ASP A 20 3.75 -14.20 5.82
C ASP A 20 2.28 -14.55 6.10
N ASP A 21 2.06 -15.78 6.60
CA ASP A 21 0.70 -16.26 6.80
C ASP A 21 -0.09 -15.44 7.81
N ASP A 22 0.56 -15.00 8.88
CA ASP A 22 -0.11 -14.20 9.90
C ASP A 22 -0.47 -12.82 9.36
N GLU A 23 0.44 -12.23 8.59
CA GLU A 23 0.17 -10.94 7.98
C GLU A 23 -0.97 -11.05 6.97
N MET A 24 -0.99 -12.12 6.19
CA MET A 24 -2.06 -12.33 5.21
C MET A 24 -3.41 -12.52 5.88
N LYS A 25 -3.47 -13.16 7.03
CA LYS A 25 -4.71 -13.29 7.78
C LYS A 25 -5.25 -11.93 8.22
N ILE A 26 -4.37 -11.08 8.70
CA ILE A 26 -4.76 -9.74 9.14
C ILE A 26 -5.27 -8.92 7.96
N ILE A 27 -4.52 -8.96 6.86
CA ILE A 27 -4.91 -8.22 5.66
C ILE A 27 -6.23 -8.75 5.11
N GLY A 28 -6.38 -10.08 5.03
CA GLY A 28 -7.60 -10.69 4.55
C GLY A 28 -8.80 -10.34 5.40
N TRP A 29 -8.63 -10.30 6.71
CA TRP A 29 -9.70 -9.90 7.61
C TRP A 29 -10.14 -8.47 7.32
N CYS A 30 -9.17 -7.56 7.13
CA CYS A 30 -9.47 -6.17 6.82
C CYS A 30 -10.21 -6.03 5.50
N LEU A 31 -9.75 -6.72 4.47
CA LEU A 31 -10.39 -6.66 3.16
C LEU A 31 -11.82 -7.19 3.23
N ASN A 32 -12.03 -8.21 4.02
CA ASN A 32 -13.36 -8.78 4.22
C ASN A 32 -14.31 -7.78 4.91
N LYS A 33 -13.75 -6.89 5.69
CA LYS A 33 -14.52 -5.84 6.37
C LYS A 33 -14.55 -4.55 5.56
N LYS A 34 -14.15 -4.60 4.30
CA LYS A 34 -14.14 -3.46 3.38
C LYS A 34 -13.18 -2.36 3.82
N ILE A 35 -12.07 -2.76 4.40
CA ILE A 35 -10.97 -1.88 4.72
C ILE A 35 -9.86 -2.19 3.74
N GLU A 36 -9.58 -1.27 2.84
CA GLU A 36 -8.56 -1.43 1.81
C GLU A 36 -7.52 -0.34 1.96
N ILE A 37 -6.27 -0.73 1.89
CA ILE A 37 -5.18 0.24 1.94
C ILE A 37 -4.37 0.07 0.67
N SER A 38 -4.28 1.15 -0.10
CA SER A 38 -3.62 1.12 -1.38
C SER A 38 -2.51 2.15 -1.44
N THR A 39 -1.60 1.96 -2.36
CA THR A 39 -0.49 2.88 -2.56
C THR A 39 -0.49 3.36 -3.99
N MET A 40 -0.02 4.59 -4.17
CA MET A 40 0.20 5.13 -5.49
C MET A 40 1.40 6.07 -5.44
N PRO A 41 2.15 6.19 -6.53
CA PRO A 41 3.26 7.13 -6.54
C PRO A 41 2.76 8.56 -6.51
N ASP A 42 3.51 9.40 -5.81
CA ASP A 42 3.22 10.83 -5.82
C ASP A 42 3.97 11.45 -6.99
N TRP A 43 3.23 11.75 -8.05
CA TRP A 43 3.82 12.26 -9.28
C TRP A 43 4.38 13.67 -9.15
N LYS A 44 4.02 14.38 -8.11
CA LYS A 44 4.55 15.72 -7.88
C LYS A 44 5.97 15.68 -7.34
N ASP A 45 6.28 14.61 -6.65
CA ASP A 45 7.61 14.43 -6.08
C ASP A 45 8.25 13.24 -6.79
N GLN A 46 9.30 13.48 -7.52
CA GLN A 46 9.92 12.47 -8.36
C GLN A 46 10.92 11.59 -7.61
N LEU A 47 10.92 11.63 -6.30
CA LEU A 47 11.90 10.94 -5.49
C LEU A 47 11.37 9.68 -4.85
N ASN A 48 10.65 8.86 -5.58
CA ASN A 48 10.14 7.58 -5.06
C ASN A 48 9.26 7.74 -3.83
N ASN A 49 8.49 8.78 -3.80
CA ASN A 49 7.56 8.99 -2.71
C ASN A 49 6.23 8.34 -3.04
N TRP A 50 5.67 7.66 -2.06
CA TRP A 50 4.43 6.93 -2.21
C TRP A 50 3.36 7.48 -1.29
N GLN A 51 2.19 7.64 -1.83
CA GLN A 51 1.00 8.05 -1.11
C GLN A 51 0.24 6.81 -0.67
N ILE A 52 -0.32 6.86 0.53
CA ILE A 52 -1.15 5.77 1.04
C ILE A 52 -2.58 6.28 1.15
N ASP A 53 -3.50 5.54 0.52
CA ASP A 53 -4.94 5.81 0.62
C ASP A 53 -5.59 4.71 1.43
N ILE A 54 -6.44 5.11 2.36
CA ILE A 54 -7.16 4.21 3.24
C ILE A 54 -8.64 4.31 2.90
N LYS A 55 -9.20 3.22 2.40
CA LYS A 55 -10.61 3.17 2.04
C LYS A 55 -11.35 2.31 3.05
N ILE A 56 -12.28 2.92 3.76
CA ILE A 56 -13.11 2.21 4.73
C ILE A 56 -14.56 2.38 4.28
N ASN A 57 -15.18 1.27 3.87
CA ASN A 57 -16.49 1.28 3.23
C ASN A 57 -16.43 2.15 1.97
N LYS A 58 -17.10 3.29 1.98
CA LYS A 58 -17.12 4.19 0.83
C LYS A 58 -16.32 5.46 1.06
N LYS A 59 -15.66 5.56 2.21
CA LYS A 59 -14.88 6.75 2.55
C LYS A 59 -13.41 6.51 2.26
N ILE A 60 -12.76 7.51 1.72
CA ILE A 60 -11.33 7.43 1.40
C ILE A 60 -10.60 8.52 2.18
N PHE A 61 -9.54 8.08 2.86
CA PHE A 61 -8.66 8.99 3.60
C PHE A 61 -7.26 8.84 3.01
N THR A 62 -6.60 9.96 2.81
CA THR A 62 -5.22 9.96 2.32
C THR A 62 -4.29 10.31 3.46
N ASP A 63 -3.27 9.48 3.66
CA ASP A 63 -2.24 9.79 4.64
C ASP A 63 -1.51 11.06 4.20
N PRO A 64 -1.38 12.06 5.05
CA PRO A 64 -0.68 13.30 4.67
C PRO A 64 0.81 13.11 4.45
N ASN A 65 1.38 12.01 4.93
CA ASN A 65 2.79 11.74 4.78
C ASN A 65 3.07 10.99 3.48
N ARG A 66 4.33 11.04 3.05
CA ARG A 66 4.80 10.28 1.91
C ARG A 66 5.90 9.35 2.38
N TYR A 67 6.04 8.21 1.72
CA TYR A 67 6.94 7.14 2.16
C TYR A 67 7.83 6.70 1.02
N GLU A 68 9.05 6.31 1.35
CA GLU A 68 9.97 5.74 0.38
C GLU A 68 9.50 4.36 -0.02
N ASP A 69 9.97 3.89 -1.19
CA ASP A 69 9.52 2.62 -1.74
C ASP A 69 9.89 1.42 -0.87
N ASP A 70 10.95 1.51 -0.09
CA ASP A 70 11.34 0.43 0.80
C ASP A 70 10.59 0.45 2.14
N LYS A 71 9.81 1.48 2.39
CA LYS A 71 9.10 1.62 3.67
C LYS A 71 7.59 1.67 3.53
N VAL A 72 7.09 1.95 2.34
CA VAL A 72 5.66 2.17 2.17
C VAL A 72 4.83 0.92 2.49
N LEU A 73 5.29 -0.25 2.10
CA LEU A 73 4.53 -1.47 2.35
C LEU A 73 4.55 -1.88 3.82
N ASP A 74 5.63 -1.57 4.53
CA ASP A 74 5.64 -1.76 5.98
C ASP A 74 4.58 -0.89 6.63
N LYS A 75 4.45 0.35 6.15
CA LYS A 75 3.43 1.24 6.69
C LYS A 75 2.02 0.79 6.34
N VAL A 76 1.84 0.24 5.14
CA VAL A 76 0.56 -0.35 4.74
C VAL A 76 0.17 -1.45 5.72
N TYR A 77 1.11 -2.32 6.06
CA TYR A 77 0.83 -3.39 7.01
C TYR A 77 0.50 -2.84 8.39
N GLU A 78 1.20 -1.81 8.83
CA GLU A 78 0.89 -1.16 10.12
C GLU A 78 -0.55 -0.67 10.16
N TYR A 79 -1.04 -0.09 9.07
CA TYR A 79 -2.42 0.35 8.99
C TYR A 79 -3.39 -0.82 9.06
N TYR A 80 -3.13 -1.89 8.32
CA TYR A 80 -3.99 -3.07 8.40
C TYR A 80 -4.03 -3.64 9.80
N LYS A 81 -2.87 -3.75 10.44
CA LYS A 81 -2.80 -4.26 11.80
C LYS A 81 -3.54 -3.36 12.78
N TYR A 82 -3.40 -2.05 12.60
CA TYR A 82 -4.09 -1.08 13.44
C TYR A 82 -5.61 -1.27 13.36
N TYR A 83 -6.16 -1.37 12.18
CA TYR A 83 -7.60 -1.54 12.02
C TYR A 83 -8.05 -2.92 12.45
N TYR A 84 -7.24 -3.92 12.23
CA TYR A 84 -7.54 -5.25 12.71
C TYR A 84 -7.69 -5.24 14.23
N GLU A 85 -6.73 -4.69 14.94
CA GLU A 85 -6.76 -4.65 16.41
C GLU A 85 -7.88 -3.75 16.94
N LYS A 86 -8.22 -2.73 16.18
CA LYS A 86 -9.26 -1.79 16.60
C LYS A 86 -10.66 -2.38 16.52
N TYR A 87 -10.92 -3.19 15.50
CA TYR A 87 -12.27 -3.67 15.22
C TYR A 87 -12.50 -5.15 15.52
N ILE A 88 -11.47 -5.87 15.87
CA ILE A 88 -11.62 -7.30 16.15
C ILE A 88 -12.29 -7.58 17.51
#